data_f2cdf4a3b4e3b0ec659679def3358a30
#
_entry.id   f2cdf4a3b4e3b0ec659679def3358a30
#
_cell.length_a   1.000
_cell.length_b   1.000
_cell.length_c   1.000
_cell.angle_alpha   90.00
_cell.angle_beta   90.00
_cell.angle_gamma   90.00
#
_symmetry.space_group_name_H-M   'P 1'
#
loop_
_entity.id
_entity.type
_entity.pdbx_description
1 polymer ?
#
loop_
_entity_poly.entity_id
_entity_poly.type
_entity_poly.pdbx_seq_one_letter_code
_entity_poly.pdbx_strand_id
1 'polypeptide(L)'
;MNIKAKEYFDSLKGKKVAFVGMGVANVPCAEFCAKYGIEVYACDKRDKEYIGKDICDNLEKLGVHFSLGENYLDILSQMDLIFRSHGILPFQNSWIGECIERGQKVTTEMEVFFKFCLLY
;
A
#
# COMPACT_ATOMS: atom_id res chain seq x y z
N MET A 1 -18.09 8.65 -4.49
CA MET A 1 -16.95 9.11 -3.66
C MET A 1 -17.18 10.58 -3.31
N ASN A 2 -17.02 10.96 -2.05
CA ASN A 2 -17.21 12.35 -1.66
C ASN A 2 -16.04 13.23 -2.14
N ILE A 3 -16.23 14.55 -2.06
CA ILE A 3 -15.27 15.51 -2.61
C ILE A 3 -13.92 15.47 -1.90
N LYS A 4 -13.91 15.27 -0.57
CA LYS A 4 -12.67 15.20 0.20
C LYS A 4 -11.86 13.96 -0.15
N ALA A 5 -12.54 12.82 -0.33
CA ALA A 5 -11.90 11.59 -0.75
C ALA A 5 -11.30 11.76 -2.15
N LYS A 6 -12.06 12.37 -3.06
CA LYS A 6 -11.57 12.62 -4.41
C LYS A 6 -10.33 13.50 -4.40
N GLU A 7 -10.34 14.59 -3.65
CA GLU A 7 -9.19 15.48 -3.52
C GLU A 7 -7.96 14.73 -2.97
N TYR A 8 -8.17 13.89 -1.95
CA TYR A 8 -7.09 13.11 -1.37
C TYR A 8 -6.45 12.17 -2.39
N PHE A 9 -7.27 11.35 -3.07
CA PHE A 9 -6.75 10.37 -4.02
C PHE A 9 -6.19 11.03 -5.28
N ASP A 10 -6.77 12.14 -5.72
CA ASP A 10 -6.21 12.93 -6.83
C ASP A 10 -4.81 13.44 -6.48
N SER A 11 -4.58 13.81 -5.21
CA SER A 11 -3.26 14.27 -4.77
C SER A 11 -2.18 13.18 -4.80
N LEU A 12 -2.58 11.92 -4.82
CA LEU A 12 -1.66 10.79 -4.89
C LEU A 12 -1.26 10.40 -6.32
N LYS A 13 -1.97 10.92 -7.32
CA LYS A 13 -1.60 10.69 -8.72
C LYS A 13 -0.24 11.32 -9.00
N GLY A 14 0.63 10.56 -9.66
CA GLY A 14 2.01 10.98 -9.89
C GLY A 14 2.95 10.68 -8.75
N LYS A 15 2.45 10.13 -7.65
CA LYS A 15 3.25 9.72 -6.49
C LYS A 15 3.37 8.21 -6.43
N LYS A 16 4.36 7.74 -5.67
CA LYS A 16 4.60 6.31 -5.46
C LYS A 16 4.03 5.90 -4.11
N VAL A 17 3.12 4.93 -4.13
CA VAL A 17 2.42 4.46 -2.94
C VAL A 17 2.68 2.98 -2.74
N ALA A 18 3.19 2.62 -1.57
CA ALA A 18 3.46 1.23 -1.22
C ALA A 18 2.43 0.69 -0.24
N PHE A 19 2.08 -0.58 -0.41
CA PHE A 19 1.29 -1.34 0.56
C PHE A 19 2.20 -2.44 1.11
N VAL A 20 2.50 -2.39 2.39
CA VAL A 20 3.35 -3.37 3.05
C VAL A 20 2.48 -4.40 3.78
N GLY A 21 2.61 -5.65 3.36
CA GLY A 21 1.75 -6.74 3.81
C GLY A 21 0.52 -6.88 2.93
N MET A 22 0.52 -7.86 2.04
CA MET A 22 -0.57 -8.08 1.09
C MET A 22 -1.57 -9.07 1.64
N GLY A 23 -2.19 -8.69 2.75
CA GLY A 23 -3.27 -9.45 3.36
C GLY A 23 -4.65 -9.00 2.89
N VAL A 24 -5.68 -9.54 3.56
CA VAL A 24 -7.08 -9.34 3.19
C VAL A 24 -7.48 -7.86 3.11
N ALA A 25 -6.95 -7.04 4.03
CA ALA A 25 -7.31 -5.62 4.08
C ALA A 25 -6.61 -4.79 3.00
N ASN A 26 -5.32 -5.05 2.75
CA ASN A 26 -4.54 -4.25 1.82
C ASN A 26 -4.81 -4.56 0.34
N VAL A 27 -5.19 -5.80 0.01
CA VAL A 27 -5.43 -6.18 -1.39
C VAL A 27 -6.51 -5.31 -2.06
N PRO A 28 -7.73 -5.17 -1.49
CA PRO A 28 -8.74 -4.34 -2.14
C PRO A 28 -8.35 -2.85 -2.18
N CYS A 29 -7.60 -2.38 -1.20
CA CYS A 29 -7.14 -0.99 -1.20
C CYS A 29 -6.09 -0.74 -2.28
N ALA A 30 -5.18 -1.66 -2.48
CA ALA A 30 -4.20 -1.59 -3.56
C ALA A 30 -4.88 -1.62 -4.94
N GLU A 31 -5.90 -2.47 -5.11
CA GLU A 31 -6.70 -2.50 -6.34
C GLU A 31 -7.37 -1.15 -6.61
N PHE A 32 -8.00 -0.59 -5.58
CA PHE A 32 -8.66 0.71 -5.70
C PHE A 32 -7.68 1.78 -6.17
N CYS A 33 -6.54 1.88 -5.51
CA CYS A 33 -5.52 2.89 -5.86
C CYS A 33 -4.99 2.69 -7.27
N ALA A 34 -4.73 1.46 -7.67
CA ALA A 34 -4.25 1.15 -9.02
C ALA A 34 -5.28 1.53 -10.09
N LYS A 35 -6.55 1.19 -9.86
CA LYS A 35 -7.65 1.57 -10.77
C LYS A 35 -7.84 3.07 -10.84
N TYR A 36 -7.52 3.77 -9.77
CA TYR A 36 -7.63 5.23 -9.71
C TYR A 36 -6.50 5.95 -10.45
N GLY A 37 -5.48 5.21 -10.89
CA GLY A 37 -4.36 5.79 -11.64
C GLY A 37 -3.16 6.16 -10.78
N ILE A 38 -3.08 5.63 -9.57
CA ILE A 38 -1.95 5.84 -8.66
C ILE A 38 -0.90 4.75 -8.91
N GLU A 39 0.38 5.11 -8.85
CA GLU A 39 1.47 4.15 -9.01
C GLU A 39 1.63 3.35 -7.71
N VAL A 40 1.26 2.07 -7.73
CA VAL A 40 1.17 1.21 -6.55
C VAL A 40 2.26 0.15 -6.53
N TYR A 41 2.84 -0.05 -5.37
CA TYR A 41 3.84 -1.08 -5.10
C TYR A 41 3.33 -2.00 -3.99
N ALA A 42 3.26 -3.30 -4.27
CA ALA A 42 2.85 -4.31 -3.31
C ALA A 42 4.09 -4.96 -2.71
N CYS A 43 4.28 -4.81 -1.41
CA CYS A 43 5.46 -5.29 -0.70
C CYS A 43 5.08 -6.37 0.30
N ASP A 44 5.73 -7.53 0.23
CA ASP A 44 5.51 -8.62 1.18
C ASP A 44 6.75 -9.50 1.23
N LYS A 45 7.10 -10.00 2.40
CA LYS A 45 8.21 -10.93 2.53
C LYS A 45 7.89 -12.31 1.97
N ARG A 46 6.62 -12.59 1.73
CA ARG A 46 6.13 -13.86 1.17
C ARG A 46 6.02 -13.74 -0.34
N ASP A 47 5.93 -14.88 -1.02
CA ASP A 47 5.88 -14.92 -2.47
C ASP A 47 4.44 -14.83 -3.02
N LYS A 48 4.34 -14.81 -4.34
CA LYS A 48 3.04 -14.73 -5.03
C LYS A 48 2.14 -15.93 -4.76
N GLU A 49 2.71 -17.10 -4.54
CA GLU A 49 1.92 -18.29 -4.22
C GLU A 49 1.20 -18.13 -2.88
N TYR A 50 1.89 -17.57 -1.90
CA TYR A 50 1.29 -17.32 -0.58
C TYR A 50 0.19 -16.26 -0.64
N ILE A 51 0.45 -15.18 -1.37
CA ILE A 51 -0.53 -14.08 -1.54
C ILE A 51 -1.75 -14.58 -2.32
N GLY A 52 -1.53 -15.41 -3.31
CA GLY A 52 -2.55 -15.94 -4.19
C GLY A 52 -2.27 -15.56 -5.62
N LYS A 53 -2.11 -16.56 -6.48
CA LYS A 53 -1.74 -16.33 -7.87
C LYS A 53 -2.77 -15.46 -8.60
N ASP A 54 -4.05 -15.73 -8.41
CA ASP A 54 -5.12 -14.98 -9.09
C ASP A 54 -5.15 -13.53 -8.63
N ILE A 55 -4.91 -13.28 -7.35
CA ILE A 55 -4.81 -11.95 -6.78
C ILE A 55 -3.65 -11.20 -7.42
N CYS A 56 -2.48 -11.82 -7.48
CA CYS A 56 -1.29 -11.20 -8.06
C CYS A 56 -1.45 -10.94 -9.56
N ASP A 57 -2.04 -11.87 -10.29
CA ASP A 57 -2.29 -11.68 -11.73
C ASP A 57 -3.22 -10.49 -11.98
N ASN A 58 -4.26 -10.35 -11.16
CA ASN A 58 -5.17 -9.21 -11.27
C ASN A 58 -4.47 -7.89 -10.97
N LEU A 59 -3.66 -7.85 -9.91
CA LEU A 59 -2.90 -6.65 -9.55
C LEU A 59 -1.88 -6.29 -10.64
N GLU A 60 -1.21 -7.26 -11.23
CA GLU A 60 -0.30 -7.03 -12.36
C GLU A 60 -1.01 -6.40 -13.55
N LYS A 61 -2.20 -6.88 -13.88
CA LYS A 61 -3.01 -6.31 -14.96
C LYS A 61 -3.37 -4.85 -14.70
N LEU A 62 -3.49 -4.47 -13.45
CA LEU A 62 -3.78 -3.09 -13.05
C LEU A 62 -2.52 -2.21 -12.99
N GLY A 63 -1.35 -2.78 -13.26
CA GLY A 63 -0.10 -2.06 -13.26
C GLY A 63 0.63 -2.01 -11.92
N VAL A 64 0.20 -2.80 -10.94
CA VAL A 64 0.86 -2.85 -9.63
C VAL A 64 2.24 -3.49 -9.77
N HIS A 65 3.24 -2.86 -9.16
CA HIS A 65 4.59 -3.39 -9.06
C HIS A 65 4.75 -4.21 -7.79
N PHE A 66 5.55 -5.27 -7.86
CA PHE A 66 5.75 -6.15 -6.70
C PHE A 66 7.17 -6.04 -6.16
N SER A 67 7.31 -6.02 -4.84
CA SER A 67 8.58 -6.12 -4.13
C SER A 67 8.41 -7.22 -3.08
N LEU A 68 8.86 -8.42 -3.40
CA LEU A 68 8.60 -9.61 -2.62
C LEU A 68 9.89 -10.29 -2.16
N GLY A 69 9.79 -11.08 -1.09
CA GLY A 69 10.90 -11.89 -0.62
C GLY A 69 11.77 -11.16 0.38
N GLU A 70 13.03 -11.58 0.48
CA GLU A 70 13.94 -11.14 1.53
C GLU A 70 14.17 -9.63 1.56
N ASN A 71 14.24 -9.00 0.40
CA ASN A 71 14.54 -7.56 0.29
C ASN A 71 13.31 -6.72 -0.01
N TYR A 72 12.15 -7.16 0.41
CA TYR A 72 10.87 -6.53 0.06
C TYR A 72 10.73 -5.08 0.55
N LEU A 73 11.51 -4.67 1.53
CA LEU A 73 11.46 -3.31 2.10
C LEU A 73 12.42 -2.33 1.42
N ASP A 74 13.28 -2.81 0.51
CA ASP A 74 14.34 -1.98 -0.08
C ASP A 74 13.79 -0.78 -0.86
N ILE A 75 12.62 -0.92 -1.47
CA ILE A 75 12.05 0.17 -2.27
C ILE A 75 11.37 1.26 -1.44
N LEU A 76 11.19 1.05 -0.14
CA LEU A 76 10.42 1.98 0.69
C LEU A 76 11.02 3.38 0.74
N SER A 77 12.34 3.50 0.63
CA SER A 77 12.99 4.82 0.63
C SER A 77 12.56 5.71 -0.55
N GLN A 78 12.00 5.12 -1.60
CA GLN A 78 11.56 5.84 -2.79
C GLN A 78 10.06 6.17 -2.77
N MET A 79 9.35 5.74 -1.74
CA MET A 79 7.89 5.90 -1.69
C MET A 79 7.48 7.23 -1.08
N ASP A 80 6.38 7.78 -1.57
CA ASP A 80 5.79 9.02 -1.05
C ASP A 80 4.81 8.74 0.09
N LEU A 81 4.11 7.61 0.02
CA LEU A 81 3.14 7.20 1.03
C LEU A 81 3.24 5.69 1.22
N ILE A 82 3.18 5.24 2.45
CA ILE A 82 3.28 3.84 2.79
C ILE A 82 2.08 3.41 3.62
N PHE A 83 1.34 2.42 3.13
CA PHE A 83 0.29 1.76 3.88
C PHE A 83 0.88 0.53 4.55
N ARG A 84 0.87 0.49 5.87
CA ARG A 84 1.20 -0.73 6.60
C ARG A 84 -0.05 -1.52 6.89
N SER A 85 0.05 -2.84 6.90
CA SER A 85 -1.03 -3.66 7.42
C SER A 85 -1.22 -3.33 8.91
N HIS A 86 -2.46 -3.22 9.38
CA HIS A 86 -2.71 -2.89 10.78
C HIS A 86 -2.18 -3.95 11.76
N GLY A 87 -1.89 -5.17 11.28
CA GLY A 87 -1.22 -6.19 12.07
C GLY A 87 0.28 -5.98 12.23
N ILE A 88 0.87 -5.06 11.45
CA ILE A 88 2.29 -4.72 11.56
C ILE A 88 2.39 -3.52 12.50
N LEU A 89 2.86 -3.79 13.72
CA LEU A 89 2.87 -2.77 14.77
C LEU A 89 4.18 -1.97 14.76
N PRO A 90 4.12 -0.64 14.91
CA PRO A 90 5.33 0.22 14.83
C PRO A 90 6.42 -0.16 15.83
N PHE A 91 6.06 -0.54 17.05
CA PHE A 91 7.05 -0.87 18.07
C PHE A 91 7.74 -2.21 17.85
N GLN A 92 7.24 -3.02 16.91
CA GLN A 92 7.82 -4.33 16.57
C GLN A 92 8.55 -4.32 15.24
N ASN A 93 8.52 -3.19 14.52
CA ASN A 93 9.03 -3.10 13.15
C ASN A 93 9.81 -1.81 12.98
N SER A 94 11.13 -1.90 13.07
CA SER A 94 12.02 -0.74 12.98
C SER A 94 11.92 0.03 11.67
N TRP A 95 11.53 -0.65 10.57
CA TRP A 95 11.43 0.00 9.27
C TRP A 95 10.40 1.14 9.25
N ILE A 96 9.36 1.04 10.10
CA ILE A 96 8.35 2.10 10.20
C ILE A 96 8.97 3.38 10.74
N GLY A 97 9.77 3.27 11.81
CA GLY A 97 10.50 4.40 12.37
C GLY A 97 11.48 5.01 11.38
N GLU A 98 12.17 4.17 10.63
CA GLU A 98 13.10 4.63 9.60
C GLU A 98 12.40 5.45 8.52
N CYS A 99 11.23 5.00 8.08
CA CYS A 99 10.41 5.73 7.09
C CYS A 99 9.99 7.09 7.65
N ILE A 100 9.52 7.12 8.89
CA ILE A 100 9.08 8.35 9.54
C ILE A 100 10.24 9.33 9.69
N GLU A 101 11.42 8.85 10.07
CA GLU A 101 12.63 9.68 10.18
C GLU A 101 13.03 10.30 8.83
N ARG A 102 12.78 9.61 7.72
CA ARG A 102 13.01 10.15 6.38
C ARG A 102 11.95 11.18 5.95
N GLY A 103 10.94 11.41 6.77
CA GLY A 103 9.85 12.32 6.44
C GLY A 103 8.73 11.68 5.62
N GLN A 104 8.74 10.37 5.49
CA GLN A 104 7.69 9.65 4.76
C GLN A 104 6.46 9.47 5.62
N LYS A 105 5.29 9.49 4.99
CA LYS A 105 4.03 9.22 5.67
C LYS A 105 3.77 7.72 5.70
N VAL A 106 3.53 7.18 6.90
CA VAL A 106 3.11 5.79 7.09
C VAL A 106 1.72 5.79 7.69
N THR A 107 0.80 5.11 7.05
CA THR A 107 -0.61 5.05 7.46
C THR A 107 -1.14 3.63 7.35
N THR A 108 -2.42 3.43 7.62
CA THR A 108 -3.10 2.15 7.45
C THR A 108 -4.33 2.34 6.57
N GLU A 109 -4.85 1.24 6.02
CA GLU A 109 -6.09 1.28 5.25
C GLU A 109 -7.26 1.76 6.11
N MET A 110 -7.24 1.43 7.40
CA MET A 110 -8.27 1.88 8.33
C MET A 110 -8.31 3.41 8.43
N GLU A 111 -7.14 4.05 8.53
CA GLU A 111 -7.06 5.50 8.66
C GLU A 111 -7.57 6.22 7.41
N VAL A 112 -7.33 5.66 6.24
CA VAL A 112 -7.65 6.33 4.97
C VAL A 112 -9.00 5.89 4.43
N PHE A 113 -9.18 4.59 4.20
CA PHE A 113 -10.37 4.09 3.51
C PHE A 113 -11.60 4.11 4.41
N PHE A 114 -11.45 3.80 5.68
CA PHE A 114 -12.54 3.89 6.64
C PHE A 114 -12.99 5.34 6.82
N LYS A 115 -12.02 6.24 6.97
CA LYS A 115 -12.28 7.67 7.14
C LYS A 115 -13.16 8.24 6.04
N PHE A 116 -12.95 7.79 4.80
CA PHE A 116 -13.72 8.27 3.65
C PHE A 116 -14.93 7.37 3.33
N CYS A 117 -15.21 6.38 4.17
CA CYS A 117 -16.31 5.43 3.98
C CYS A 117 -16.27 4.70 2.64
N LEU A 118 -15.07 4.41 2.14
CA LEU A 118 -14.90 3.76 0.84
C LEU A 118 -15.09 2.24 0.88
N LEU A 119 -14.99 1.64 2.06
CA LEU A 119 -15.16 0.21 2.26
C LEU A 119 -16.51 -0.16 2.87
N TYR A 120 -17.32 0.83 3.20
CA TYR A 120 -18.56 0.63 3.95
C TYR A 120 -19.72 1.43 3.40
#